data_1ec1278cfb40d0984be6f65cbd091669
#
_entry.id   1ec1278cfb40d0984be6f65cbd091669
#
_cell.length_a   1.000
_cell.length_b   1.000
_cell.length_c   1.000
_cell.angle_alpha   90.00
_cell.angle_beta   90.00
_cell.angle_gamma   90.00
#
_symmetry.space_group_name_H-M   'P 1'
#
loop_
_entity.id
_entity.type
_entity.pdbx_description
1 polymer ?
#
loop_
_entity_poly.entity_id
_entity_poly.type
_entity_poly.pdbx_seq_one_letter_code
_entity_poly.pdbx_strand_id
1 'polypeptide(L)'
;MSAIAIDPRYPIGEYEPKPFSIEQKVEWLAEIKFLPVHLENAILNLDEAQLQTPYREGGWTVHQVVHHVADSHMNAYCRFKVALTEENPTIKTYDENLWAEMNDVKKLPINISTTLLHALHSRWFEALKYVTDDEWNNRTVFHPEHKKTLRLWYLLGMYAWHSKHHVAHITTLRERMGW
;
A
#
# COMPACT_ATOMS: atom_id res chain seq x y z
N MET A 1 -17.37 -6.10 29.17
CA MET A 1 -17.61 -5.86 27.74
C MET A 1 -16.56 -6.66 26.98
N SER A 2 -16.93 -7.67 26.20
CA SER A 2 -15.96 -8.40 25.36
C SER A 2 -15.46 -7.44 24.31
N ALA A 3 -14.15 -7.22 24.26
CA ALA A 3 -13.54 -6.48 23.15
C ALA A 3 -13.95 -7.18 21.85
N ILE A 4 -14.49 -6.42 20.90
CA ILE A 4 -14.77 -6.93 19.55
C ILE A 4 -13.42 -7.36 19.00
N ALA A 5 -13.27 -8.66 18.73
CA ALA A 5 -12.03 -9.18 18.17
C ALA A 5 -11.82 -8.55 16.78
N ILE A 6 -10.75 -7.79 16.62
CA ILE A 6 -10.38 -7.18 15.33
C ILE A 6 -10.02 -8.32 14.38
N ASP A 7 -10.63 -8.35 13.20
CA ASP A 7 -10.24 -9.29 12.14
C ASP A 7 -8.81 -8.97 11.70
N PRO A 8 -7.86 -9.90 11.88
CA PRO A 8 -6.46 -9.63 11.51
C PRO A 8 -6.22 -9.47 10.01
N ARG A 9 -7.22 -9.80 9.17
CA ARG A 9 -7.17 -9.50 7.73
C ARG A 9 -7.39 -8.02 7.44
N TYR A 10 -8.17 -7.34 8.31
CA TYR A 10 -8.56 -5.94 8.18
C TYR A 10 -8.35 -5.19 9.49
N PRO A 11 -7.10 -5.03 9.95
CA PRO A 11 -6.82 -4.45 11.28
C PRO A 11 -7.32 -3.01 11.44
N ILE A 12 -7.53 -2.31 10.32
CA ILE A 12 -8.09 -0.93 10.28
C ILE A 12 -9.43 -0.86 9.52
N GLY A 13 -10.12 -2.01 9.33
CA GLY A 13 -11.33 -2.10 8.50
C GLY A 13 -11.02 -2.13 7.00
N GLU A 14 -12.06 -2.32 6.19
CA GLU A 14 -11.97 -2.29 4.71
C GLU A 14 -11.88 -0.86 4.20
N TYR A 15 -11.42 -0.71 2.96
CA TYR A 15 -11.38 0.60 2.31
C TYR A 15 -12.79 1.14 2.03
N GLU A 16 -13.10 2.29 2.57
CA GLU A 16 -14.32 3.02 2.29
C GLU A 16 -14.02 4.27 1.44
N PRO A 17 -14.54 4.34 0.20
CA PRO A 17 -14.37 5.51 -0.65
C PRO A 17 -14.96 6.76 -0.02
N LYS A 18 -14.21 7.86 -0.05
CA LYS A 18 -14.67 9.16 0.45
C LYS A 18 -14.87 10.15 -0.70
N PRO A 19 -15.82 11.08 -0.59
CA PRO A 19 -15.95 12.19 -1.54
C PRO A 19 -14.67 13.03 -1.55
N PHE A 20 -14.43 13.73 -2.67
CA PHE A 20 -13.30 14.64 -2.76
C PHE A 20 -13.41 15.78 -1.74
N SER A 21 -12.32 16.04 -1.02
CA SER A 21 -12.11 17.26 -0.25
C SER A 21 -10.61 17.62 -0.21
N ILE A 22 -10.30 18.88 0.00
CA ILE A 22 -8.92 19.37 0.09
C ILE A 22 -8.21 18.78 1.30
N GLU A 23 -8.89 18.70 2.44
CA GLU A 23 -8.36 18.13 3.68
C GLU A 23 -8.00 16.66 3.47
N GLN A 24 -8.89 15.89 2.84
CA GLN A 24 -8.66 14.48 2.57
C GLN A 24 -7.54 14.27 1.54
N LYS A 25 -7.41 15.18 0.55
CA LYS A 25 -6.30 15.17 -0.41
C LYS A 25 -4.96 15.34 0.30
N VAL A 26 -4.86 16.32 1.19
CA VAL A 26 -3.63 16.57 1.97
C VAL A 26 -3.28 15.37 2.84
N GLU A 27 -4.26 14.80 3.55
CA GLU A 27 -4.06 13.60 4.37
C GLU A 27 -3.54 12.42 3.53
N TRP A 28 -4.22 12.09 2.43
CA TRP A 28 -3.84 10.93 1.61
C TRP A 28 -2.50 11.10 0.90
N LEU A 29 -2.17 12.32 0.44
CA LEU A 29 -0.84 12.61 -0.10
C LEU A 29 0.25 12.50 0.96
N ALA A 30 -0.04 12.87 2.22
CA ALA A 30 0.89 12.68 3.33
C ALA A 30 1.11 11.19 3.63
N GLU A 31 0.05 10.37 3.61
CA GLU A 31 0.18 8.91 3.77
C GLU A 31 1.07 8.29 2.67
N ILE A 32 0.87 8.69 1.41
CA ILE A 32 1.77 8.27 0.32
C ILE A 32 3.21 8.72 0.59
N LYS A 33 3.41 9.96 1.00
CA LYS A 33 4.76 10.51 1.23
C LYS A 33 5.51 9.78 2.35
N PHE A 34 4.83 9.49 3.45
CA PHE A 34 5.45 9.02 4.69
C PHE A 34 5.39 7.51 4.90
N LEU A 35 4.73 6.75 4.02
CA LEU A 35 4.68 5.29 4.13
C LEU A 35 6.06 4.65 4.37
N PRO A 36 7.15 4.98 3.63
CA PRO A 36 8.43 4.31 3.87
C PRO A 36 8.91 4.42 5.32
N VAL A 37 8.74 5.62 5.91
CA VAL A 37 9.11 5.87 7.31
C VAL A 37 8.19 5.12 8.27
N HIS A 38 6.88 5.09 7.99
CA HIS A 38 5.92 4.35 8.82
C HIS A 38 6.20 2.84 8.80
N LEU A 39 6.54 2.30 7.62
CA LEU A 39 6.88 0.89 7.47
C LEU A 39 8.21 0.55 8.18
N GLU A 40 9.24 1.38 8.04
CA GLU A 40 10.51 1.20 8.75
C GLU A 40 10.32 1.22 10.27
N ASN A 41 9.51 2.16 10.79
CA ASN A 41 9.17 2.19 12.22
C ASN A 41 8.43 0.92 12.67
N ALA A 42 7.53 0.39 11.83
CA ALA A 42 6.78 -0.82 12.13
C ALA A 42 7.68 -2.07 12.24
N ILE A 43 8.75 -2.13 11.44
CA ILE A 43 9.69 -3.27 11.44
C ILE A 43 10.93 -3.03 12.31
N LEU A 44 11.06 -1.86 12.94
CA LEU A 44 12.23 -1.49 13.71
C LEU A 44 12.51 -2.49 14.84
N ASN A 45 13.76 -2.96 14.95
CA ASN A 45 14.24 -3.92 15.94
C ASN A 45 13.58 -5.32 15.86
N LEU A 46 12.91 -5.67 14.77
CA LEU A 46 12.48 -7.05 14.55
C LEU A 46 13.69 -7.90 14.12
N ASP A 47 13.86 -9.04 14.76
CA ASP A 47 14.85 -10.04 14.35
C ASP A 47 14.33 -10.93 13.19
N GLU A 48 15.20 -11.80 12.67
CA GLU A 48 14.85 -12.65 11.52
C GLU A 48 13.69 -13.60 11.85
N ALA A 49 13.60 -14.15 13.06
CA ALA A 49 12.50 -15.04 13.43
C ALA A 49 11.16 -14.29 13.47
N GLN A 50 11.19 -13.05 13.96
CA GLN A 50 10.03 -12.16 13.97
C GLN A 50 9.61 -11.74 12.55
N LEU A 51 10.57 -11.45 11.68
CA LEU A 51 10.30 -11.15 10.27
C LEU A 51 9.66 -12.33 9.53
N GLN A 52 10.01 -13.58 9.88
CA GLN A 52 9.43 -14.78 9.30
C GLN A 52 8.11 -15.20 9.98
N THR A 53 7.60 -14.44 10.93
CA THR A 53 6.33 -14.73 11.58
C THR A 53 5.15 -14.23 10.73
N PRO A 54 4.15 -15.08 10.44
CA PRO A 54 2.93 -14.66 9.73
C PRO A 54 2.10 -13.68 10.56
N TYR A 55 1.58 -12.61 9.93
CA TYR A 55 0.74 -11.64 10.62
C TYR A 55 -0.61 -12.23 11.11
N ARG A 56 -1.04 -13.35 10.54
CA ARG A 56 -2.16 -14.20 10.95
C ARG A 56 -1.94 -15.64 10.50
N GLU A 57 -2.74 -16.57 10.99
CA GLU A 57 -2.75 -17.96 10.50
C GLU A 57 -3.04 -18.00 8.98
N GLY A 58 -2.18 -18.67 8.23
CA GLY A 58 -2.24 -18.76 6.77
C GLY A 58 -2.04 -17.43 6.03
N GLY A 59 -1.59 -16.38 6.72
CA GLY A 59 -1.23 -15.10 6.11
C GLY A 59 0.24 -15.03 5.72
N TRP A 60 0.62 -13.92 5.09
CA TRP A 60 2.00 -13.62 4.75
C TRP A 60 2.84 -13.34 6.02
N THR A 61 4.12 -13.65 5.95
CA THR A 61 5.09 -13.22 6.96
C THR A 61 5.29 -11.70 6.91
N VAL A 62 5.82 -11.11 7.98
CA VAL A 62 6.21 -9.68 7.97
C VAL A 62 7.17 -9.40 6.82
N HIS A 63 8.12 -10.31 6.57
CA HIS A 63 9.05 -10.25 5.45
C HIS A 63 8.31 -10.12 4.10
N GLN A 64 7.35 -11.01 3.83
CA GLN A 64 6.54 -10.96 2.60
C GLN A 64 5.71 -9.68 2.51
N VAL A 65 5.13 -9.21 3.61
CA VAL A 65 4.37 -7.94 3.65
C VAL A 65 5.24 -6.76 3.21
N VAL A 66 6.49 -6.66 3.69
CA VAL A 66 7.38 -5.55 3.30
C VAL A 66 7.70 -5.58 1.81
N HIS A 67 8.00 -6.74 1.25
CA HIS A 67 8.24 -6.89 -0.20
C HIS A 67 6.98 -6.63 -1.02
N HIS A 68 5.83 -7.13 -0.57
CA HIS A 68 4.54 -6.88 -1.22
C HIS A 68 4.19 -5.38 -1.30
N VAL A 69 4.45 -4.62 -0.24
CA VAL A 69 4.22 -3.17 -0.27
C VAL A 69 5.05 -2.50 -1.37
N ALA A 70 6.31 -2.91 -1.54
CA ALA A 70 7.16 -2.39 -2.62
C ALA A 70 6.61 -2.75 -4.01
N ASP A 71 6.23 -4.00 -4.22
CA ASP A 71 5.65 -4.48 -5.48
C ASP A 71 4.33 -3.77 -5.83
N SER A 72 3.43 -3.69 -4.84
CA SER A 72 2.14 -3.05 -5.00
C SER A 72 2.29 -1.56 -5.32
N HIS A 73 3.18 -0.86 -4.61
CA HIS A 73 3.36 0.59 -4.79
C HIS A 73 4.14 0.93 -6.06
N MET A 74 5.01 0.05 -6.55
CA MET A 74 5.62 0.18 -7.87
C MET A 74 4.54 0.08 -8.98
N ASN A 75 3.64 -0.89 -8.89
CA ASN A 75 2.50 -1.00 -9.79
C ASN A 75 1.57 0.23 -9.68
N ALA A 76 1.31 0.70 -8.44
CA ALA A 76 0.53 1.91 -8.20
C ALA A 76 1.14 3.13 -8.89
N TYR A 77 2.43 3.37 -8.70
CA TYR A 77 3.13 4.48 -9.35
C TYR A 77 2.96 4.44 -10.87
N CYS A 78 3.11 3.28 -11.50
CA CYS A 78 2.88 3.11 -12.93
C CYS A 78 1.42 3.43 -13.31
N ARG A 79 0.44 2.96 -12.52
CA ARG A 79 -0.98 3.23 -12.74
C ARG A 79 -1.31 4.72 -12.69
N PHE A 80 -0.74 5.46 -11.73
CA PHE A 80 -0.88 6.92 -11.67
C PHE A 80 -0.20 7.62 -12.86
N LYS A 81 0.98 7.16 -13.28
CA LYS A 81 1.68 7.74 -14.42
C LYS A 81 0.86 7.62 -15.70
N VAL A 82 0.33 6.43 -16.01
CA VAL A 82 -0.48 6.24 -17.22
C VAL A 82 -1.82 6.98 -17.11
N ALA A 83 -2.46 7.02 -15.92
CA ALA A 83 -3.69 7.78 -15.72
C ALA A 83 -3.54 9.28 -16.00
N LEU A 84 -2.35 9.85 -15.72
CA LEU A 84 -2.05 11.26 -15.93
C LEU A 84 -1.61 11.58 -17.36
N THR A 85 -1.22 10.58 -18.15
CA THR A 85 -0.66 10.78 -19.49
C THR A 85 -1.53 10.21 -20.62
N GLU A 86 -2.49 9.36 -20.30
CA GLU A 86 -3.35 8.68 -21.27
C GLU A 86 -4.82 8.90 -20.91
N GLU A 87 -5.72 8.65 -21.85
CA GLU A 87 -7.17 8.73 -21.63
C GLU A 87 -7.75 7.37 -21.27
N ASN A 88 -8.22 7.23 -20.01
CA ASN A 88 -8.81 6.01 -19.46
C ASN A 88 -8.02 4.72 -19.78
N PRO A 89 -6.70 4.68 -19.50
CA PRO A 89 -5.87 3.52 -19.84
C PRO A 89 -6.31 2.27 -19.08
N THR A 90 -6.15 1.10 -19.71
CA THR A 90 -6.29 -0.18 -19.01
C THR A 90 -5.05 -0.45 -18.18
N ILE A 91 -5.21 -0.56 -16.87
CA ILE A 91 -4.09 -0.84 -15.96
C ILE A 91 -3.69 -2.31 -15.99
N LYS A 92 -2.39 -2.57 -15.77
CA LYS A 92 -1.87 -3.93 -15.60
C LYS A 92 -2.23 -4.45 -14.20
N THR A 93 -2.77 -5.66 -14.15
CA THR A 93 -2.97 -6.44 -12.93
C THR A 93 -1.89 -7.51 -12.78
N TYR A 94 -1.75 -8.04 -11.58
CA TYR A 94 -0.80 -9.11 -11.25
C TYR A 94 -1.35 -9.95 -10.08
N ASP A 95 -0.89 -11.19 -9.98
CA ASP A 95 -1.21 -12.07 -8.86
C ASP A 95 -0.23 -11.82 -7.71
N GLU A 96 -0.69 -11.14 -6.67
CA GLU A 96 0.13 -10.77 -5.52
C GLU A 96 0.61 -11.99 -4.72
N ASN A 97 -0.15 -13.09 -4.72
CA ASN A 97 0.24 -14.29 -4.00
C ASN A 97 1.37 -15.01 -4.73
N LEU A 98 1.32 -15.07 -6.05
CA LEU A 98 2.42 -15.63 -6.85
C LEU A 98 3.68 -14.78 -6.74
N TRP A 99 3.54 -13.44 -6.71
CA TRP A 99 4.69 -12.55 -6.53
C TRP A 99 5.32 -12.70 -5.15
N ALA A 100 4.52 -12.84 -4.09
CA ALA A 100 5.02 -13.06 -2.73
C ALA A 100 5.82 -14.38 -2.57
N GLU A 101 5.72 -15.28 -3.54
CA GLU A 101 6.45 -16.57 -3.57
C GLU A 101 7.68 -16.55 -4.48
N MET A 102 8.01 -15.43 -5.12
CA MET A 102 9.17 -15.31 -6.00
C MET A 102 10.51 -15.31 -5.22
N ASN A 103 11.60 -15.58 -5.95
CA ASN A 103 12.93 -15.71 -5.35
C ASN A 103 13.50 -14.40 -4.79
N ASP A 104 13.15 -13.27 -5.35
CA ASP A 104 13.55 -11.96 -4.84
C ASP A 104 12.91 -11.69 -3.46
N VAL A 105 11.64 -12.03 -3.28
CA VAL A 105 10.99 -11.99 -1.97
C VAL A 105 11.63 -12.98 -0.99
N LYS A 106 11.90 -14.21 -1.42
CA LYS A 106 12.42 -15.27 -0.53
C LYS A 106 13.89 -15.10 -0.12
N LYS A 107 14.69 -14.41 -0.92
CA LYS A 107 16.16 -14.40 -0.77
C LYS A 107 16.76 -13.05 -0.44
N LEU A 108 16.08 -11.95 -0.76
CA LEU A 108 16.60 -10.63 -0.48
C LEU A 108 16.15 -10.14 0.90
N PRO A 109 17.01 -9.43 1.62
CA PRO A 109 16.64 -8.84 2.90
C PRO A 109 15.68 -7.64 2.67
N ILE A 110 14.81 -7.38 3.64
CA ILE A 110 13.74 -6.37 3.55
C ILE A 110 14.24 -4.93 3.29
N ASN A 111 15.48 -4.61 3.65
CA ASN A 111 16.06 -3.28 3.41
C ASN A 111 16.18 -2.94 1.92
N ILE A 112 16.22 -3.93 1.03
CA ILE A 112 16.17 -3.69 -0.42
C ILE A 112 14.82 -3.06 -0.80
N SER A 113 13.71 -3.61 -0.29
CA SER A 113 12.37 -3.07 -0.55
C SER A 113 12.11 -1.75 0.17
N THR A 114 12.58 -1.54 1.40
CA THR A 114 12.44 -0.22 2.06
C THR A 114 13.24 0.85 1.32
N THR A 115 14.45 0.55 0.84
CA THR A 115 15.25 1.48 0.00
C THR A 115 14.52 1.84 -1.29
N LEU A 116 13.95 0.82 -1.97
CA LEU A 116 13.14 1.04 -3.18
C LEU A 116 11.93 1.95 -2.86
N LEU A 117 11.23 1.70 -1.76
CA LEU A 117 10.07 2.48 -1.34
C LEU A 117 10.43 3.96 -1.09
N HIS A 118 11.55 4.26 -0.45
CA HIS A 118 11.98 5.65 -0.24
C HIS A 118 12.16 6.42 -1.57
N ALA A 119 12.86 5.81 -2.52
CA ALA A 119 13.08 6.42 -3.83
C ALA A 119 11.76 6.55 -4.63
N LEU A 120 10.94 5.48 -4.60
CA LEU A 120 9.68 5.41 -5.30
C LEU A 120 8.68 6.46 -4.78
N HIS A 121 8.49 6.52 -3.45
CA HIS A 121 7.52 7.42 -2.82
C HIS A 121 7.93 8.89 -2.93
N SER A 122 9.22 9.19 -2.90
CA SER A 122 9.72 10.55 -3.20
C SER A 122 9.30 10.97 -4.60
N ARG A 123 9.50 10.13 -5.60
CA ARG A 123 9.10 10.40 -6.99
C ARG A 123 7.59 10.41 -7.16
N TRP A 124 6.88 9.52 -6.49
CA TRP A 124 5.43 9.41 -6.59
C TRP A 124 4.75 10.63 -5.99
N PHE A 125 5.13 11.04 -4.78
CA PHE A 125 4.62 12.26 -4.17
C PHE A 125 4.89 13.49 -5.04
N GLU A 126 6.11 13.62 -5.61
CA GLU A 126 6.45 14.73 -6.52
C GLU A 126 5.56 14.75 -7.76
N ALA A 127 5.23 13.58 -8.33
CA ALA A 127 4.33 13.48 -9.46
C ALA A 127 2.87 13.84 -9.12
N LEU A 128 2.44 13.62 -7.87
CA LEU A 128 1.04 13.80 -7.46
C LEU A 128 0.75 15.17 -6.86
N LYS A 129 1.72 15.85 -6.25
CA LYS A 129 1.46 17.09 -5.49
C LYS A 129 0.92 18.25 -6.33
N TYR A 130 1.11 18.21 -7.65
CA TYR A 130 0.64 19.23 -8.59
C TYR A 130 -0.59 18.80 -9.38
N VAL A 131 -1.12 17.60 -9.16
CA VAL A 131 -2.36 17.15 -9.80
C VAL A 131 -3.50 18.05 -9.36
N THR A 132 -4.20 18.61 -10.34
CA THR A 132 -5.31 19.56 -10.10
C THR A 132 -6.54 18.84 -9.54
N ASP A 133 -7.44 19.60 -8.91
CA ASP A 133 -8.68 19.05 -8.37
C ASP A 133 -9.58 18.48 -9.46
N ASP A 134 -9.53 19.08 -10.67
CA ASP A 134 -10.22 18.57 -11.85
C ASP A 134 -9.66 17.19 -12.26
N GLU A 135 -8.36 17.06 -12.36
CA GLU A 135 -7.73 15.78 -12.71
C GLU A 135 -8.01 14.68 -11.68
N TRP A 136 -7.99 14.99 -10.38
CA TRP A 136 -8.38 14.02 -9.34
C TRP A 136 -9.79 13.47 -9.54
N ASN A 137 -10.73 14.31 -9.97
CA ASN A 137 -12.12 13.94 -10.12
C ASN A 137 -12.46 13.33 -11.48
N ASN A 138 -11.73 13.68 -12.54
CA ASN A 138 -12.10 13.35 -13.91
C ASN A 138 -11.14 12.37 -14.61
N ARG A 139 -9.84 12.30 -14.22
CA ARG A 139 -8.93 11.27 -14.72
C ARG A 139 -9.34 9.90 -14.23
N THR A 140 -9.28 8.90 -15.12
CA THR A 140 -9.73 7.54 -14.83
C THR A 140 -8.74 6.50 -15.36
N VAL A 141 -8.88 5.28 -14.83
CA VAL A 141 -8.28 4.06 -15.37
C VAL A 141 -9.33 2.97 -15.46
N PHE A 142 -9.19 2.06 -16.41
CA PHE A 142 -9.99 0.84 -16.46
C PHE A 142 -9.27 -0.32 -15.76
N HIS A 143 -9.95 -0.93 -14.78
CA HIS A 143 -9.45 -2.10 -14.06
C HIS A 143 -10.03 -3.38 -14.68
N PRO A 144 -9.25 -4.21 -15.39
CA PRO A 144 -9.78 -5.31 -16.18
C PRO A 144 -10.39 -6.44 -15.33
N GLU A 145 -9.83 -6.78 -14.17
CA GLU A 145 -10.37 -7.82 -13.28
C GLU A 145 -11.70 -7.42 -12.64
N HIS A 146 -11.78 -6.19 -12.15
CA HIS A 146 -13.01 -5.67 -11.56
C HIS A 146 -14.02 -5.20 -12.60
N LYS A 147 -13.60 -5.10 -13.88
CA LYS A 147 -14.41 -4.58 -14.99
C LYS A 147 -15.03 -3.20 -14.66
N LYS A 148 -14.24 -2.35 -14.02
CA LYS A 148 -14.67 -1.03 -13.53
C LYS A 148 -13.72 0.07 -13.99
N THR A 149 -14.28 1.21 -14.32
CA THR A 149 -13.54 2.46 -14.46
C THR A 149 -13.41 3.11 -13.08
N LEU A 150 -12.19 3.40 -12.66
CA LEU A 150 -11.87 3.98 -11.37
C LEU A 150 -11.31 5.38 -11.56
N ARG A 151 -11.79 6.35 -10.78
CA ARG A 151 -11.24 7.70 -10.75
C ARG A 151 -9.87 7.73 -10.10
N LEU A 152 -9.04 8.67 -10.50
CA LEU A 152 -7.73 8.87 -9.89
C LEU A 152 -7.86 9.16 -8.37
N TRP A 153 -8.89 9.90 -7.97
CA TRP A 153 -9.26 10.12 -6.57
C TRP A 153 -9.49 8.83 -5.78
N TYR A 154 -10.24 7.89 -6.37
CA TYR A 154 -10.46 6.58 -5.74
C TYR A 154 -9.14 5.82 -5.53
N LEU A 155 -8.26 5.85 -6.53
CA LEU A 155 -6.94 5.20 -6.43
C LEU A 155 -6.08 5.82 -5.33
N LEU A 156 -6.07 7.15 -5.21
CA LEU A 156 -5.30 7.82 -4.14
C LEU A 156 -5.75 7.35 -2.76
N GLY A 157 -7.05 7.37 -2.50
CA GLY A 157 -7.61 6.92 -1.22
C GLY A 157 -7.35 5.45 -0.94
N MET A 158 -7.49 4.59 -1.96
CA MET A 158 -7.23 3.17 -1.84
C MET A 158 -5.75 2.89 -1.51
N TYR A 159 -4.80 3.59 -2.13
CA TYR A 159 -3.37 3.39 -1.81
C TYR A 159 -2.93 4.07 -0.50
N ALA A 160 -3.55 5.15 -0.09
CA ALA A 160 -3.37 5.72 1.25
C ALA A 160 -3.90 4.76 2.34
N TRP A 161 -5.07 4.14 2.12
CA TRP A 161 -5.59 3.07 2.98
C TRP A 161 -4.67 1.85 2.97
N HIS A 162 -4.24 1.37 1.80
CA HIS A 162 -3.33 0.21 1.64
C HIS A 162 -2.01 0.41 2.39
N SER A 163 -1.46 1.62 2.37
CA SER A 163 -0.29 2.01 3.15
C SER A 163 -0.50 1.75 4.65
N LYS A 164 -1.57 2.32 5.20
CA LYS A 164 -1.92 2.15 6.62
C LYS A 164 -2.27 0.70 6.96
N HIS A 165 -2.94 0.01 6.06
CA HIS A 165 -3.39 -1.36 6.23
C HIS A 165 -2.22 -2.34 6.44
N HIS A 166 -1.20 -2.26 5.60
CA HIS A 166 -0.03 -3.15 5.74
C HIS A 166 0.88 -2.77 6.90
N VAL A 167 1.03 -1.49 7.22
CA VAL A 167 1.68 -1.07 8.47
C VAL A 167 0.92 -1.63 9.67
N ALA A 168 -0.42 -1.59 9.67
CA ALA A 168 -1.23 -2.11 10.74
C ALA A 168 -1.17 -3.64 10.87
N HIS A 169 -1.00 -4.41 9.80
CA HIS A 169 -0.72 -5.85 9.90
C HIS A 169 0.49 -6.13 10.79
N ILE A 170 1.57 -5.34 10.62
CA ILE A 170 2.81 -5.51 11.38
C ILE A 170 2.65 -5.02 12.82
N THR A 171 2.10 -3.81 13.02
CA THR A 171 2.00 -3.22 14.37
C THR A 171 1.02 -3.99 15.26
N THR A 172 -0.11 -4.44 14.73
CA THR A 172 -1.06 -5.28 15.50
C THR A 172 -0.50 -6.68 15.79
N LEU A 173 0.34 -7.25 14.89
CA LEU A 173 1.08 -8.46 15.20
C LEU A 173 2.03 -8.22 16.39
N ARG A 174 2.82 -7.14 16.34
CA ARG A 174 3.76 -6.79 17.42
C ARG A 174 3.05 -6.61 18.76
N GLU A 175 1.95 -5.86 18.78
CA GLU A 175 1.14 -5.67 19.99
C GLU A 175 0.66 -7.01 20.56
N ARG A 176 0.16 -7.90 19.70
CA ARG A 176 -0.34 -9.22 20.10
C ARG A 176 0.74 -10.14 20.63
N MET A 177 1.96 -10.02 20.09
CA MET A 177 3.11 -10.85 20.46
C MET A 177 3.95 -10.23 21.59
N GLY A 178 3.71 -8.97 21.95
CA GLY A 178 4.49 -8.25 22.96
C GLY A 178 5.89 -7.84 22.50
N TRP A 179 6.06 -7.50 21.24
CA TRP A 179 7.34 -7.11 20.62
C TRP A 179 7.57 -5.61 20.60
#